data_7320a9a5f17bf6b2acf10c1fd06959b0
#
_entry.id   7320a9a5f17bf6b2acf10c1fd06959b0
#
_cell.length_a   1.000
_cell.length_b   1.000
_cell.length_c   1.000
_cell.angle_alpha   90.00
_cell.angle_beta   90.00
_cell.angle_gamma   90.00
#
_symmetry.space_group_name_H-M   'P 1'
#
loop_
_entity.id
_entity.type
_entity.pdbx_description
1 polymer ?
#
loop_
_entity_poly.entity_id
_entity_poly.type
_entity_poly.pdbx_seq_one_letter_code
_entity_poly.pdbx_strand_id
1 'polypeptide(L)'
;MKNSTPSFYNLAWRWHFYAGLFVIPFMIMLSLTGIIYLFKPQLDQLMYADLLQVEASGQPLSADELLGRVQAVYPQGSIGKYLPPVDASHSAQFVVKVGERTRTVFVDPYQGAILGTQDTRNNLQALARALHADLLIGTPGDRLIELAAGWGVVLVVSGLYLWWPRGRGAGAGVLWPRLSARGRLLWRDLHAVTGFWGALLLLFMLLTGMTWTGFWGKQFAGAWNQFPAAMWDQVPTSDRQAGELNLSHKQTVPWALENTPLPESDPHAAHNGGAAPASTANPTVGLQQVVDIASERGVHPGYSISFPTTPSGVYTISVFADDPRNDATLHVDQYSGAVLADVRWADYGLAARAVESGVMLHQGKLYGLPHQLFILAVCLMILLSSVSGLVMWWKRRPSGSLGVPPLRHDLPRWKVGVAIMIGL
;
A
#
# COMPACT_ATOMS: atom_id res chain seq x y z
N MET A 1 48.32 -5.61 -31.63
CA MET A 1 46.91 -5.24 -31.29
C MET A 1 46.56 -5.83 -29.94
N LYS A 2 46.44 -5.01 -28.88
CA LYS A 2 46.07 -5.50 -27.56
C LYS A 2 44.59 -5.94 -27.62
N ASN A 3 44.34 -7.22 -27.56
CA ASN A 3 43.02 -7.80 -27.35
C ASN A 3 42.52 -7.36 -25.93
N SER A 4 41.91 -6.21 -25.87
CA SER A 4 41.25 -5.78 -24.62
C SER A 4 39.95 -6.58 -24.49
N THR A 5 39.95 -7.59 -23.62
CA THR A 5 38.72 -8.21 -23.12
C THR A 5 37.70 -7.12 -22.78
N PRO A 6 36.43 -7.26 -23.16
CA PRO A 6 35.42 -6.28 -22.79
C PRO A 6 35.42 -6.17 -21.28
N SER A 7 35.69 -4.96 -20.74
CA SER A 7 35.72 -4.77 -19.30
C SER A 7 34.29 -4.96 -18.78
N PHE A 8 34.12 -5.64 -17.66
CA PHE A 8 32.83 -5.80 -16.96
C PHE A 8 32.14 -4.44 -16.72
N TYR A 9 32.92 -3.36 -16.63
CA TYR A 9 32.45 -2.00 -16.59
C TYR A 9 31.55 -1.61 -17.79
N ASN A 10 31.98 -1.97 -19.00
CA ASN A 10 31.19 -1.65 -20.21
C ASN A 10 29.87 -2.46 -20.23
N LEU A 11 29.89 -3.68 -19.75
CA LEU A 11 28.70 -4.51 -19.62
C LEU A 11 27.73 -3.91 -18.58
N ALA A 12 28.21 -3.59 -17.37
CA ALA A 12 27.43 -2.96 -16.32
C ALA A 12 26.85 -1.61 -16.77
N TRP A 13 27.64 -0.82 -17.51
CA TRP A 13 27.17 0.44 -18.07
C TRP A 13 26.03 0.25 -19.09
N ARG A 14 26.08 -0.81 -19.91
CA ARG A 14 24.99 -1.15 -20.84
C ARG A 14 23.73 -1.57 -20.10
N TRP A 15 23.84 -2.44 -19.11
CA TRP A 15 22.70 -2.85 -18.29
C TRP A 15 22.05 -1.64 -17.59
N HIS A 16 22.87 -0.81 -16.95
CA HIS A 16 22.38 0.41 -16.31
C HIS A 16 21.69 1.34 -17.30
N PHE A 17 22.21 1.46 -18.50
CA PHE A 17 21.62 2.30 -19.55
C PHE A 17 20.23 1.79 -20.00
N TYR A 18 20.13 0.48 -20.35
CA TYR A 18 18.87 -0.08 -20.82
C TYR A 18 17.83 -0.17 -19.70
N ALA A 19 18.24 -0.61 -18.52
CA ALA A 19 17.39 -0.61 -17.33
C ALA A 19 16.90 0.81 -17.04
N GLY A 20 17.79 1.82 -17.09
CA GLY A 20 17.41 3.23 -16.88
C GLY A 20 16.40 3.72 -17.90
N LEU A 21 16.59 3.41 -19.18
CA LEU A 21 15.65 3.85 -20.22
C LEU A 21 14.24 3.29 -19.99
N PHE A 22 14.14 2.05 -19.52
CA PHE A 22 12.87 1.40 -19.20
C PHE A 22 12.29 1.88 -17.87
N VAL A 23 13.10 2.00 -16.82
CA VAL A 23 12.63 2.23 -15.44
C VAL A 23 12.31 3.71 -15.16
N ILE A 24 12.98 4.67 -15.81
CA ILE A 24 12.80 6.12 -15.53
C ILE A 24 11.33 6.57 -15.59
N PRO A 25 10.53 6.25 -16.62
CA PRO A 25 9.11 6.67 -16.64
C PRO A 25 8.35 6.19 -15.41
N PHE A 26 8.57 4.94 -14.99
CA PHE A 26 7.95 4.36 -13.80
C PHE A 26 8.42 5.07 -12.52
N MET A 27 9.73 5.31 -12.35
CA MET A 27 10.23 5.99 -11.16
C MET A 27 9.69 7.42 -11.04
N ILE A 28 9.55 8.14 -12.13
CA ILE A 28 8.94 9.47 -12.13
C ILE A 28 7.46 9.37 -11.71
N MET A 29 6.71 8.49 -12.35
CA MET A 29 5.29 8.28 -12.07
C MET A 29 5.06 7.81 -10.63
N LEU A 30 5.79 6.79 -10.18
CA LEU A 30 5.69 6.24 -8.82
C LEU A 30 6.06 7.28 -7.75
N SER A 31 7.09 8.11 -7.99
CA SER A 31 7.43 9.18 -7.05
C SER A 31 6.35 10.26 -6.97
N LEU A 32 5.78 10.69 -8.10
CA LEU A 32 4.72 11.71 -8.12
C LEU A 32 3.43 11.20 -7.47
N THR A 33 2.99 10.00 -7.82
CA THR A 33 1.80 9.38 -7.22
C THR A 33 2.01 9.05 -5.75
N GLY A 34 3.23 8.63 -5.38
CA GLY A 34 3.63 8.42 -3.99
C GLY A 34 3.56 9.71 -3.17
N ILE A 35 4.00 10.85 -3.69
CA ILE A 35 3.87 12.16 -3.02
C ILE A 35 2.41 12.52 -2.79
N ILE A 36 1.53 12.33 -3.78
CA ILE A 36 0.09 12.59 -3.63
C ILE A 36 -0.48 11.72 -2.50
N TYR A 37 -0.15 10.44 -2.49
CA TYR A 37 -0.66 9.50 -1.49
C TYR A 37 -0.05 9.74 -0.10
N LEU A 38 1.22 10.14 -0.03
CA LEU A 38 1.92 10.50 1.20
C LEU A 38 1.19 11.62 1.99
N PHE A 39 0.68 12.62 1.27
CA PHE A 39 -0.06 13.73 1.85
C PHE A 39 -1.58 13.53 1.81
N LYS A 40 -2.06 12.29 1.65
CA LYS A 40 -3.49 11.98 1.62
C LYS A 40 -4.27 12.56 2.82
N PRO A 41 -3.83 12.44 4.09
CA PRO A 41 -4.59 13.00 5.21
C PRO A 41 -4.78 14.51 5.09
N GLN A 42 -3.75 15.25 4.72
CA GLN A 42 -3.80 16.70 4.55
C GLN A 42 -4.64 17.10 3.33
N LEU A 43 -4.52 16.36 2.24
CA LEU A 43 -5.33 16.58 1.04
C LEU A 43 -6.81 16.27 1.29
N ASP A 44 -7.12 15.20 2.02
CA ASP A 44 -8.49 14.87 2.38
C ASP A 44 -9.12 15.99 3.22
N GLN A 45 -8.42 16.50 4.22
CA GLN A 45 -8.88 17.62 5.03
C GLN A 45 -9.07 18.91 4.22
N LEU A 46 -8.19 19.19 3.27
CA LEU A 46 -8.29 20.38 2.42
C LEU A 46 -9.45 20.27 1.41
N MET A 47 -9.63 19.09 0.82
CA MET A 47 -10.57 18.89 -0.28
C MET A 47 -11.98 18.51 0.17
N TYR A 48 -12.12 17.90 1.36
CA TYR A 48 -13.35 17.28 1.83
C TYR A 48 -13.68 17.65 3.27
N ALA A 49 -13.24 18.84 3.73
CA ALA A 49 -13.51 19.33 5.09
C ALA A 49 -15.00 19.26 5.46
N ASP A 50 -15.87 19.71 4.54
CA ASP A 50 -17.32 19.73 4.72
C ASP A 50 -17.95 18.33 4.87
N LEU A 51 -17.25 17.27 4.44
CA LEU A 51 -17.69 15.88 4.59
C LEU A 51 -17.09 15.23 5.83
N LEU A 52 -15.89 15.64 6.21
CA LEU A 52 -15.12 15.00 7.27
C LEU A 52 -15.36 15.63 8.63
N GLN A 53 -15.58 16.95 8.70
CA GLN A 53 -15.68 17.69 9.94
C GLN A 53 -17.13 17.96 10.31
N VAL A 54 -17.43 17.83 11.58
CA VAL A 54 -18.73 18.13 12.19
C VAL A 54 -18.55 18.91 13.48
N GLU A 55 -19.56 19.69 13.85
CA GLU A 55 -19.61 20.34 15.15
C GLU A 55 -20.18 19.37 16.19
N ALA A 56 -19.41 19.10 17.25
CA ALA A 56 -19.88 18.28 18.35
C ALA A 56 -21.09 18.94 19.04
N SER A 57 -22.25 18.29 18.99
CA SER A 57 -23.49 18.80 19.54
C SER A 57 -24.28 17.72 20.26
N GLY A 58 -24.25 17.73 21.59
CA GLY A 58 -24.99 16.76 22.41
C GLY A 58 -24.35 15.37 22.44
N GLN A 59 -25.19 14.35 22.60
CA GLN A 59 -24.77 12.96 22.59
C GLN A 59 -24.81 12.42 21.15
N PRO A 60 -23.82 11.65 20.70
CA PRO A 60 -23.88 11.02 19.41
C PRO A 60 -24.98 9.95 19.36
N LEU A 61 -25.59 9.82 18.20
CA LEU A 61 -26.54 8.74 17.90
C LEU A 61 -25.82 7.38 17.91
N SER A 62 -26.57 6.33 18.22
CA SER A 62 -26.04 4.98 18.12
C SER A 62 -25.67 4.60 16.67
N ALA A 63 -24.74 3.66 16.52
CA ALA A 63 -24.35 3.18 15.20
C ALA A 63 -25.53 2.53 14.45
N ASP A 64 -26.48 1.93 15.16
CA ASP A 64 -27.71 1.36 14.58
C ASP A 64 -28.66 2.46 14.05
N GLU A 65 -28.79 3.58 14.75
CA GLU A 65 -29.58 4.72 14.28
C GLU A 65 -28.96 5.34 13.03
N LEU A 66 -27.62 5.53 13.00
CA LEU A 66 -26.91 6.02 11.83
C LEU A 66 -27.05 5.08 10.64
N LEU A 67 -26.94 3.76 10.89
CA LEU A 67 -27.16 2.73 9.88
C LEU A 67 -28.59 2.83 9.29
N GLY A 68 -29.60 2.97 10.14
CA GLY A 68 -30.99 3.14 9.71
C GLY A 68 -31.19 4.36 8.83
N ARG A 69 -30.54 5.50 9.13
CA ARG A 69 -30.58 6.71 8.29
C ARG A 69 -30.00 6.47 6.91
N VAL A 70 -28.87 5.79 6.83
CA VAL A 70 -28.22 5.45 5.53
C VAL A 70 -29.07 4.47 4.74
N GLN A 71 -29.65 3.43 5.36
CA GLN A 71 -30.55 2.49 4.72
C GLN A 71 -31.81 3.15 4.17
N ALA A 72 -32.37 4.12 4.89
CA ALA A 72 -33.53 4.87 4.43
C ALA A 72 -33.26 5.68 3.15
N VAL A 73 -32.04 6.21 2.98
CA VAL A 73 -31.65 6.95 1.76
C VAL A 73 -31.19 6.03 0.64
N TYR A 74 -30.63 4.87 0.98
CA TYR A 74 -30.14 3.88 0.02
C TYR A 74 -30.84 2.52 0.19
N PRO A 75 -32.18 2.42 -0.01
CA PRO A 75 -32.92 1.18 0.27
C PRO A 75 -32.52 0.01 -0.63
N GLN A 76 -31.92 0.28 -1.80
CA GLN A 76 -31.37 -0.72 -2.72
C GLN A 76 -29.84 -0.89 -2.57
N GLY A 77 -29.23 -0.17 -1.63
CA GLY A 77 -27.78 -0.20 -1.40
C GLY A 77 -27.38 -1.34 -0.47
N SER A 78 -26.29 -2.02 -0.81
CA SER A 78 -25.64 -2.97 0.10
C SER A 78 -24.57 -2.22 0.91
N ILE A 79 -24.71 -2.22 2.24
CA ILE A 79 -23.72 -1.62 3.15
C ILE A 79 -22.65 -2.65 3.43
N GLY A 80 -21.44 -2.37 2.98
CA GLY A 80 -20.32 -3.29 3.13
C GLY A 80 -19.43 -2.97 4.33
N LYS A 81 -19.40 -1.69 4.77
CA LYS A 81 -18.46 -1.26 5.80
C LYS A 81 -18.96 -0.02 6.56
N TYR A 82 -18.68 0.02 7.84
CA TYR A 82 -18.85 1.17 8.72
C TYR A 82 -17.51 1.62 9.28
N LEU A 83 -17.28 2.92 9.32
CA LEU A 83 -16.13 3.56 9.98
C LEU A 83 -16.69 4.53 11.01
N PRO A 84 -16.54 4.24 12.31
CA PRO A 84 -16.91 5.17 13.38
C PRO A 84 -16.14 6.48 13.27
N PRO A 85 -16.67 7.58 13.82
CA PRO A 85 -15.91 8.81 13.99
C PRO A 85 -14.59 8.53 14.74
N VAL A 86 -13.48 9.08 14.26
CA VAL A 86 -12.18 8.92 14.93
C VAL A 86 -12.09 9.74 16.22
N ASP A 87 -12.85 10.83 16.27
CA ASP A 87 -13.05 11.70 17.43
C ASP A 87 -14.37 12.46 17.31
N ALA A 88 -14.69 13.30 18.30
CA ALA A 88 -15.93 14.04 18.38
C ALA A 88 -16.16 15.07 17.25
N SER A 89 -15.12 15.46 16.53
CA SER A 89 -15.19 16.44 15.44
C SER A 89 -15.28 15.82 14.05
N HIS A 90 -15.34 14.48 13.97
CA HIS A 90 -15.36 13.78 12.68
C HIS A 90 -16.69 13.10 12.40
N SER A 91 -17.04 13.04 11.10
CA SER A 91 -18.21 12.33 10.60
C SER A 91 -18.04 10.81 10.68
N ALA A 92 -19.15 10.11 10.88
CA ALA A 92 -19.24 8.67 10.64
C ALA A 92 -19.26 8.39 9.12
N GLN A 93 -18.73 7.23 8.71
CA GLN A 93 -18.68 6.89 7.29
C GLN A 93 -19.26 5.50 7.05
N PHE A 94 -20.08 5.36 5.99
CA PHE A 94 -20.58 4.09 5.51
C PHE A 94 -20.14 3.86 4.08
N VAL A 95 -19.62 2.67 3.79
CA VAL A 95 -19.31 2.27 2.41
C VAL A 95 -20.51 1.52 1.87
N VAL A 96 -21.15 2.11 0.87
CA VAL A 96 -22.41 1.61 0.28
C VAL A 96 -22.18 1.29 -1.20
N LYS A 97 -22.57 0.10 -1.61
CA LYS A 97 -22.61 -0.32 -3.01
C LYS A 97 -24.02 -0.15 -3.56
N VAL A 98 -24.17 0.66 -4.61
CA VAL A 98 -25.42 0.87 -5.35
C VAL A 98 -25.18 0.52 -6.81
N GLY A 99 -25.71 -0.59 -7.28
CA GLY A 99 -25.39 -1.17 -8.59
C GLY A 99 -23.87 -1.46 -8.67
N GLU A 100 -23.21 -0.94 -9.71
CA GLU A 100 -21.77 -1.12 -9.91
C GLU A 100 -20.90 -0.06 -9.20
N ARG A 101 -21.52 0.92 -8.54
CA ARG A 101 -20.79 2.01 -7.89
C ARG A 101 -20.69 1.80 -6.38
N THR A 102 -19.49 1.97 -5.87
CA THR A 102 -19.24 1.99 -4.42
C THR A 102 -18.93 3.42 -4.00
N ARG A 103 -19.64 3.89 -2.96
CA ARG A 103 -19.52 5.24 -2.44
C ARG A 103 -19.29 5.20 -0.93
N THR A 104 -18.49 6.14 -0.43
CA THR A 104 -18.47 6.47 0.99
C THR A 104 -19.52 7.53 1.25
N VAL A 105 -20.47 7.24 2.14
CA VAL A 105 -21.51 8.15 2.62
C VAL A 105 -21.05 8.71 3.96
N PHE A 106 -20.99 10.02 4.08
CA PHE A 106 -20.58 10.72 5.28
C PHE A 106 -21.81 11.16 6.06
N VAL A 107 -21.84 10.88 7.36
CA VAL A 107 -23.00 11.09 8.23
C VAL A 107 -22.57 11.86 9.47
N ASP A 108 -23.32 12.90 9.81
CA ASP A 108 -23.17 13.60 11.07
C ASP A 108 -23.56 12.67 12.23
N PRO A 109 -22.65 12.34 13.17
CA PRO A 109 -22.95 11.40 14.24
C PRO A 109 -23.94 11.97 15.29
N TYR A 110 -24.17 13.27 15.32
CA TYR A 110 -25.08 13.92 16.29
C TYR A 110 -26.49 14.10 15.75
N GLN A 111 -26.60 14.51 14.48
CA GLN A 111 -27.89 14.80 13.84
C GLN A 111 -28.39 13.65 12.94
N GLY A 112 -27.52 12.71 12.57
CA GLY A 112 -27.82 11.66 11.61
C GLY A 112 -28.03 12.18 10.18
N ALA A 113 -27.64 13.42 9.90
CA ALA A 113 -27.74 14.03 8.59
C ALA A 113 -26.66 13.48 7.66
N ILE A 114 -27.04 13.19 6.41
CA ILE A 114 -26.08 12.83 5.36
C ILE A 114 -25.42 14.10 4.86
N LEU A 115 -24.11 14.25 5.12
CA LEU A 115 -23.30 15.39 4.71
C LEU A 115 -22.97 15.35 3.22
N GLY A 116 -22.84 14.16 2.66
CA GLY A 116 -22.57 13.96 1.26
C GLY A 116 -21.97 12.58 0.96
N THR A 117 -21.50 12.42 -0.27
CA THR A 117 -20.91 11.14 -0.71
C THR A 117 -19.66 11.36 -1.53
N GLN A 118 -18.72 10.41 -1.43
CA GLN A 118 -17.52 10.36 -2.25
C GLN A 118 -17.47 9.03 -3.01
N ASP A 119 -17.20 9.08 -4.30
CA ASP A 119 -16.91 7.86 -5.08
C ASP A 119 -15.57 7.28 -4.62
N THR A 120 -15.55 6.00 -4.25
CA THR A 120 -14.35 5.35 -3.70
C THR A 120 -13.25 5.15 -4.74
N ARG A 121 -13.59 5.14 -6.03
CA ARG A 121 -12.66 4.90 -7.14
C ARG A 121 -12.28 6.15 -7.91
N ASN A 122 -13.13 7.17 -7.89
CA ASN A 122 -12.98 8.35 -8.73
C ASN A 122 -12.71 9.61 -7.89
N ASN A 123 -11.63 9.58 -7.12
CA ASN A 123 -11.07 10.74 -6.42
C ASN A 123 -9.56 10.78 -6.62
N LEU A 124 -8.94 11.92 -6.36
CA LEU A 124 -7.51 12.15 -6.64
C LEU A 124 -6.61 11.08 -5.98
N GLN A 125 -6.86 10.77 -4.72
CA GLN A 125 -6.04 9.86 -3.93
C GLN A 125 -6.20 8.40 -4.41
N ALA A 126 -7.43 8.02 -4.75
CA ALA A 126 -7.73 6.70 -5.32
C ALA A 126 -7.09 6.53 -6.70
N LEU A 127 -7.16 7.55 -7.55
CA LEU A 127 -6.52 7.54 -8.87
C LEU A 127 -4.99 7.48 -8.75
N ALA A 128 -4.40 8.29 -7.84
CA ALA A 128 -2.96 8.25 -7.59
C ALA A 128 -2.52 6.86 -7.12
N ARG A 129 -3.27 6.24 -6.18
CA ARG A 129 -3.00 4.89 -5.70
C ARG A 129 -3.12 3.85 -6.82
N ALA A 130 -4.19 3.89 -7.62
CA ALA A 130 -4.38 2.93 -8.71
C ALA A 130 -3.30 3.09 -9.79
N LEU A 131 -2.91 4.33 -10.12
CA LEU A 131 -1.80 4.57 -11.05
C LEU A 131 -0.47 4.03 -10.47
N HIS A 132 -0.25 4.19 -9.15
CA HIS A 132 0.94 3.68 -8.44
C HIS A 132 0.99 2.15 -8.39
N ALA A 133 -0.17 1.50 -8.22
CA ALA A 133 -0.26 0.06 -8.01
C ALA A 133 -0.36 -0.75 -9.31
N ASP A 134 -1.15 -0.27 -10.29
CA ASP A 134 -1.53 -1.07 -11.45
C ASP A 134 -1.68 -0.27 -12.76
N LEU A 135 -1.18 0.96 -12.82
CA LEU A 135 -1.26 1.84 -14.00
C LEU A 135 -2.69 2.08 -14.51
N LEU A 136 -3.71 1.92 -13.68
CA LEU A 136 -5.14 1.97 -14.03
C LEU A 136 -5.59 0.88 -15.02
N ILE A 137 -4.76 -0.12 -15.29
CA ILE A 137 -5.06 -1.21 -16.23
C ILE A 137 -5.07 -2.60 -15.58
N GLY A 138 -5.07 -2.63 -14.24
CA GLY A 138 -5.19 -3.87 -13.46
C GLY A 138 -3.97 -4.77 -13.58
N THR A 139 -4.18 -6.09 -13.66
CA THR A 139 -3.10 -7.09 -13.63
C THR A 139 -1.95 -6.83 -14.62
N PRO A 140 -2.15 -6.43 -15.88
CA PRO A 140 -1.04 -6.09 -16.77
C PRO A 140 -0.19 -4.94 -16.25
N GLY A 141 -0.81 -3.92 -15.66
CA GLY A 141 -0.12 -2.78 -15.07
C GLY A 141 0.70 -3.16 -13.84
N ASP A 142 0.11 -3.96 -12.94
CA ASP A 142 0.80 -4.53 -11.79
C ASP A 142 2.06 -5.29 -12.22
N ARG A 143 1.98 -6.17 -13.24
CA ARG A 143 3.15 -6.89 -13.78
C ARG A 143 4.23 -5.98 -14.36
N LEU A 144 3.83 -4.88 -15.01
CA LEU A 144 4.77 -3.90 -15.54
C LEU A 144 5.49 -3.15 -14.41
N ILE A 145 4.79 -2.83 -13.32
CA ILE A 145 5.39 -2.21 -12.13
C ILE A 145 6.35 -3.18 -11.43
N GLU A 146 5.98 -4.46 -11.27
CA GLU A 146 6.88 -5.49 -10.75
C GLU A 146 8.17 -5.59 -11.57
N LEU A 147 8.04 -5.66 -12.89
CA LEU A 147 9.18 -5.71 -13.80
C LEU A 147 10.04 -4.44 -13.65
N ALA A 148 9.42 -3.26 -13.57
CA ALA A 148 10.15 -2.01 -13.39
C ALA A 148 10.87 -1.97 -12.02
N ALA A 149 10.27 -2.51 -10.96
CA ALA A 149 10.89 -2.61 -9.65
C ALA A 149 12.10 -3.58 -9.67
N GLY A 150 11.98 -4.74 -10.30
CA GLY A 150 13.10 -5.69 -10.49
C GLY A 150 14.25 -5.05 -11.26
N TRP A 151 13.97 -4.36 -12.38
CA TRP A 151 14.99 -3.60 -13.11
C TRP A 151 15.53 -2.41 -12.33
N GLY A 152 14.73 -1.83 -11.39
CA GLY A 152 15.19 -0.84 -10.43
C GLY A 152 16.29 -1.38 -9.52
N VAL A 153 16.18 -2.62 -9.05
CA VAL A 153 17.24 -3.29 -8.28
C VAL A 153 18.52 -3.44 -9.13
N VAL A 154 18.39 -3.83 -10.40
CA VAL A 154 19.54 -3.88 -11.34
C VAL A 154 20.17 -2.51 -11.50
N LEU A 155 19.37 -1.42 -11.55
CA LEU A 155 19.87 -0.05 -11.60
C LEU A 155 20.67 0.32 -10.36
N VAL A 156 20.19 -0.02 -9.16
CA VAL A 156 20.89 0.25 -7.90
C VAL A 156 22.25 -0.46 -7.89
N VAL A 157 22.26 -1.76 -8.14
CA VAL A 157 23.50 -2.58 -8.10
C VAL A 157 24.50 -2.11 -9.16
N SER A 158 24.05 -1.97 -10.40
CA SER A 158 24.92 -1.52 -11.49
C SER A 158 25.37 -0.07 -11.32
N GLY A 159 24.49 0.79 -10.78
CA GLY A 159 24.79 2.19 -10.49
C GLY A 159 25.88 2.36 -9.42
N LEU A 160 25.81 1.63 -8.32
CA LEU A 160 26.83 1.60 -7.29
C LEU A 160 28.17 1.09 -7.84
N TYR A 161 28.14 0.03 -8.66
CA TYR A 161 29.33 -0.47 -9.33
C TYR A 161 29.96 0.58 -10.27
N LEU A 162 29.16 1.30 -11.06
CA LEU A 162 29.63 2.35 -11.96
C LEU A 162 30.12 3.60 -11.21
N TRP A 163 29.49 3.94 -10.10
CA TRP A 163 29.86 5.06 -9.25
C TRP A 163 31.19 4.82 -8.52
N TRP A 164 31.53 3.55 -8.19
CA TRP A 164 32.70 3.22 -7.37
C TRP A 164 33.95 3.93 -7.87
N PRO A 165 34.64 4.72 -7.03
CA PRO A 165 35.80 5.50 -7.42
C PRO A 165 37.00 4.58 -7.69
N ARG A 166 37.54 4.62 -8.93
CA ARG A 166 38.68 3.82 -9.39
C ARG A 166 39.98 4.61 -9.44
N GLY A 167 40.01 5.86 -8.98
CA GLY A 167 41.14 6.78 -8.98
C GLY A 167 41.35 7.48 -7.64
N ARG A 168 42.49 8.19 -7.50
CA ARG A 168 42.84 8.94 -6.30
C ARG A 168 42.03 10.26 -6.24
N GLY A 169 40.86 10.25 -5.72
CA GLY A 169 40.07 11.48 -5.56
C GLY A 169 38.67 11.16 -5.12
N ALA A 170 38.40 11.17 -3.81
CA ALA A 170 37.17 10.68 -3.24
C ALA A 170 36.20 11.80 -2.78
N GLY A 171 36.33 13.01 -3.26
CA GLY A 171 35.54 14.13 -2.75
C GLY A 171 34.47 14.61 -3.74
N ALA A 172 34.76 15.72 -4.37
CA ALA A 172 33.84 16.39 -5.28
C ALA A 172 33.54 15.58 -6.54
N GLY A 173 32.25 15.39 -6.83
CA GLY A 173 31.74 14.53 -7.92
C GLY A 173 31.64 13.03 -7.57
N VAL A 174 31.93 12.66 -6.30
CA VAL A 174 31.77 11.31 -5.76
C VAL A 174 30.80 11.34 -4.57
N LEU A 175 31.12 12.07 -3.50
CA LEU A 175 30.27 12.19 -2.31
C LEU A 175 29.39 13.43 -2.32
N TRP A 176 29.82 14.52 -2.98
CA TRP A 176 29.02 15.74 -3.18
C TRP A 176 29.17 16.27 -4.60
N PRO A 177 28.13 16.87 -5.17
CA PRO A 177 28.17 17.39 -6.53
C PRO A 177 29.02 18.65 -6.62
N ARG A 178 29.73 18.83 -7.73
CA ARG A 178 30.41 20.08 -8.05
C ARG A 178 29.41 21.09 -8.58
N LEU A 179 28.82 21.90 -7.70
CA LEU A 179 27.78 22.87 -8.08
C LEU A 179 28.31 24.00 -8.99
N SER A 180 29.61 24.25 -9.00
CA SER A 180 30.26 25.16 -9.94
C SER A 180 30.43 24.59 -11.36
N ALA A 181 30.28 23.26 -11.53
CA ALA A 181 30.34 22.63 -12.83
C ALA A 181 29.13 23.02 -13.69
N ARG A 182 29.30 23.01 -15.02
CA ARG A 182 28.24 23.36 -15.98
C ARG A 182 27.99 22.21 -16.96
N GLY A 183 26.86 22.28 -17.63
CA GLY A 183 26.52 21.36 -18.69
C GLY A 183 26.39 19.90 -18.20
N ARG A 184 26.92 18.95 -18.97
CA ARG A 184 26.82 17.50 -18.70
C ARG A 184 27.53 17.10 -17.40
N LEU A 185 28.59 17.81 -16.98
CA LEU A 185 29.35 17.45 -15.79
C LEU A 185 28.51 17.63 -14.51
N LEU A 186 27.79 18.74 -14.42
CA LEU A 186 26.85 18.98 -13.30
C LEU A 186 25.79 17.90 -13.23
N TRP A 187 25.13 17.57 -14.34
CA TRP A 187 24.09 16.54 -14.37
C TRP A 187 24.61 15.16 -14.01
N ARG A 188 25.84 14.82 -14.43
CA ARG A 188 26.50 13.58 -14.04
C ARG A 188 26.74 13.54 -12.52
N ASP A 189 27.25 14.61 -11.94
CA ASP A 189 27.53 14.67 -10.51
C ASP A 189 26.21 14.62 -9.71
N LEU A 190 25.18 15.32 -10.14
CA LEU A 190 23.85 15.21 -9.52
C LEU A 190 23.33 13.76 -9.56
N HIS A 191 23.35 13.11 -10.74
CA HIS A 191 22.91 11.73 -10.87
C HIS A 191 23.73 10.76 -10.02
N ALA A 192 25.05 10.85 -10.09
CA ALA A 192 25.94 9.90 -9.40
C ALA A 192 25.87 10.07 -7.89
N VAL A 193 25.82 11.28 -7.38
CA VAL A 193 25.78 11.58 -5.95
C VAL A 193 24.41 11.26 -5.36
N THR A 194 23.31 11.69 -5.99
CA THR A 194 21.96 11.34 -5.53
C THR A 194 21.70 9.82 -5.66
N GLY A 195 22.21 9.19 -6.72
CA GLY A 195 22.15 7.74 -6.89
C GLY A 195 22.91 6.98 -5.79
N PHE A 196 24.06 7.46 -5.38
CA PHE A 196 24.82 6.84 -4.28
C PHE A 196 24.11 6.97 -2.93
N TRP A 197 23.80 8.19 -2.52
CA TRP A 197 23.14 8.43 -1.23
C TRP A 197 21.71 7.84 -1.18
N GLY A 198 21.02 7.83 -2.33
CA GLY A 198 19.68 7.26 -2.46
C GLY A 198 19.64 5.75 -2.67
N ALA A 199 20.77 5.09 -2.94
CA ALA A 199 20.80 3.68 -3.33
C ALA A 199 20.10 2.76 -2.32
N LEU A 200 20.44 2.88 -1.03
CA LEU A 200 19.84 2.08 0.03
C LEU A 200 18.37 2.41 0.23
N LEU A 201 18.02 3.70 0.18
CA LEU A 201 16.63 4.16 0.33
C LEU A 201 15.77 3.70 -0.84
N LEU A 202 16.27 3.83 -2.08
CA LEU A 202 15.58 3.33 -3.26
C LEU A 202 15.40 1.80 -3.21
N LEU A 203 16.47 1.07 -2.82
CA LEU A 203 16.38 -0.38 -2.66
C LEU A 203 15.31 -0.77 -1.63
N PHE A 204 15.28 -0.07 -0.49
CA PHE A 204 14.26 -0.25 0.53
C PHE A 204 12.85 0.01 -0.03
N MET A 205 12.64 1.13 -0.75
CA MET A 205 11.35 1.46 -1.37
C MET A 205 10.92 0.41 -2.39
N LEU A 206 11.85 -0.11 -3.20
CA LEU A 206 11.56 -1.16 -4.18
C LEU A 206 11.15 -2.48 -3.50
N LEU A 207 11.94 -2.93 -2.52
CA LEU A 207 11.69 -4.21 -1.84
C LEU A 207 10.38 -4.18 -1.04
N THR A 208 10.12 -3.10 -0.30
CA THR A 208 8.86 -2.97 0.45
C THR A 208 7.66 -2.76 -0.46
N GLY A 209 7.83 -2.09 -1.62
CA GLY A 209 6.78 -1.98 -2.64
C GLY A 209 6.42 -3.31 -3.29
N MET A 210 7.42 -4.18 -3.53
CA MET A 210 7.20 -5.49 -4.15
C MET A 210 6.37 -6.46 -3.29
N THR A 211 6.27 -6.27 -1.98
CA THR A 211 5.42 -7.10 -1.12
C THR A 211 3.92 -6.95 -1.44
N TRP A 212 3.54 -5.88 -2.15
CA TRP A 212 2.15 -5.56 -2.50
C TRP A 212 1.77 -5.91 -3.93
N THR A 213 2.71 -6.43 -4.70
CA THR A 213 2.48 -6.79 -6.10
C THR A 213 1.89 -8.19 -6.23
N GLY A 214 1.22 -8.44 -7.34
CA GLY A 214 0.42 -9.65 -7.48
C GLY A 214 1.22 -10.94 -7.66
N PHE A 215 2.47 -10.90 -8.16
CA PHE A 215 3.31 -12.10 -8.27
C PHE A 215 4.26 -12.23 -7.08
N TRP A 216 5.17 -11.28 -6.90
CA TRP A 216 6.15 -11.34 -5.80
C TRP A 216 5.47 -11.22 -4.44
N GLY A 217 4.43 -10.37 -4.31
CA GLY A 217 3.65 -10.27 -3.08
C GLY A 217 3.04 -11.61 -2.67
N LYS A 218 2.48 -12.36 -3.63
CA LYS A 218 1.98 -13.73 -3.35
C LYS A 218 3.07 -14.69 -2.93
N GLN A 219 4.27 -14.63 -3.53
CA GLN A 219 5.39 -15.47 -3.11
C GLN A 219 5.85 -15.13 -1.69
N PHE A 220 5.94 -13.84 -1.36
CA PHE A 220 6.25 -13.41 0.00
C PHE A 220 5.17 -13.84 0.99
N ALA A 221 3.91 -13.59 0.68
CA ALA A 221 2.78 -13.98 1.51
C ALA A 221 2.72 -15.51 1.72
N GLY A 222 2.98 -16.30 0.67
CA GLY A 222 3.03 -17.77 0.73
C GLY A 222 4.07 -18.30 1.72
N ALA A 223 5.19 -17.58 1.92
CA ALA A 223 6.19 -17.94 2.92
C ALA A 223 5.70 -17.76 4.38
N TRP A 224 4.64 -16.97 4.59
CA TRP A 224 4.06 -16.62 5.91
C TRP A 224 2.68 -17.23 6.13
N ASN A 225 2.17 -18.07 5.24
CA ASN A 225 0.81 -18.64 5.32
C ASN A 225 0.51 -19.44 6.61
N GLN A 226 1.51 -19.73 7.41
CA GLN A 226 1.34 -20.39 8.71
C GLN A 226 1.11 -19.41 9.87
N PHE A 227 0.98 -18.14 9.56
CA PHE A 227 0.76 -17.11 10.57
C PHE A 227 -0.63 -16.47 10.39
N PRO A 228 -1.40 -16.32 11.45
CA PRO A 228 -1.27 -16.87 12.81
C PRO A 228 -1.97 -18.27 12.92
N ALA A 229 -1.32 -19.31 12.38
CA ALA A 229 -1.92 -20.65 12.20
C ALA A 229 -2.53 -21.24 13.50
N ALA A 230 -1.86 -21.07 14.62
CA ALA A 230 -2.33 -21.61 15.90
C ALA A 230 -3.64 -20.98 16.40
N MET A 231 -4.01 -19.79 15.92
CA MET A 231 -5.23 -19.08 16.32
C MET A 231 -6.49 -19.64 15.64
N TRP A 232 -6.31 -20.35 14.53
CA TRP A 232 -7.41 -20.86 13.71
C TRP A 232 -7.74 -22.34 13.96
N ASP A 233 -6.93 -23.06 14.74
CA ASP A 233 -7.05 -24.53 14.95
C ASP A 233 -8.38 -24.97 15.59
N GLN A 234 -9.11 -24.05 16.25
CA GLN A 234 -10.40 -24.33 16.90
C GLN A 234 -11.55 -23.47 16.39
N VAL A 235 -11.34 -22.68 15.34
CA VAL A 235 -12.33 -21.77 14.78
C VAL A 235 -12.78 -22.31 13.42
N PRO A 236 -14.08 -22.52 13.18
CA PRO A 236 -14.58 -22.84 11.85
C PRO A 236 -14.18 -21.75 10.86
N THR A 237 -13.61 -22.15 9.74
CA THR A 237 -13.11 -21.19 8.73
C THR A 237 -13.75 -21.45 7.37
N SER A 238 -14.06 -20.36 6.66
CA SER A 238 -14.54 -20.37 5.29
C SER A 238 -13.40 -20.45 4.28
N ASP A 239 -13.72 -20.70 3.02
CA ASP A 239 -12.78 -20.59 1.88
C ASP A 239 -12.40 -19.13 1.54
N ARG A 240 -13.04 -18.16 2.18
CA ARG A 240 -12.79 -16.74 1.95
C ARG A 240 -11.59 -16.23 2.73
N GLN A 241 -10.84 -15.32 2.15
CA GLN A 241 -9.67 -14.74 2.78
C GLN A 241 -9.96 -13.32 3.32
N ALA A 242 -9.28 -12.96 4.41
CA ALA A 242 -9.42 -11.65 5.03
C ALA A 242 -9.05 -10.49 4.08
N GLY A 243 -8.15 -10.72 3.13
CA GLY A 243 -7.81 -9.75 2.08
C GLY A 243 -8.97 -9.34 1.17
N GLU A 244 -10.02 -10.18 1.05
CA GLU A 244 -11.22 -9.82 0.31
C GLU A 244 -11.99 -8.63 0.93
N LEU A 245 -11.77 -8.37 2.22
CA LEU A 245 -12.33 -7.23 2.93
C LEU A 245 -11.62 -5.91 2.58
N ASN A 246 -10.42 -5.97 1.99
CA ASN A 246 -9.73 -4.81 1.47
C ASN A 246 -10.40 -4.41 0.15
N LEU A 247 -11.28 -3.43 0.22
CA LEU A 247 -11.86 -2.82 -0.97
C LEU A 247 -10.74 -2.22 -1.82
N SER A 248 -10.90 -2.26 -3.13
CA SER A 248 -9.91 -1.87 -4.15
C SER A 248 -9.19 -0.52 -3.91
N HIS A 249 -9.64 0.29 -2.95
CA HIS A 249 -9.13 1.63 -2.68
C HIS A 249 -8.90 1.95 -1.20
N LYS A 250 -9.23 1.04 -0.29
CA LYS A 250 -9.02 1.25 1.14
C LYS A 250 -8.61 -0.06 1.81
N GLN A 251 -7.34 -0.13 2.18
CA GLN A 251 -6.83 -1.21 3.00
C GLN A 251 -7.30 -1.00 4.44
N THR A 252 -7.87 -2.04 5.02
CA THR A 252 -8.36 -2.05 6.40
C THR A 252 -7.83 -3.25 7.15
N VAL A 253 -7.66 -4.38 6.47
CA VAL A 253 -6.98 -5.56 7.03
C VAL A 253 -5.49 -5.43 6.77
N PRO A 254 -4.62 -5.59 7.79
CA PRO A 254 -3.18 -5.59 7.62
C PRO A 254 -2.70 -6.61 6.59
N TRP A 255 -1.62 -6.29 5.89
CA TRP A 255 -1.06 -7.16 4.84
C TRP A 255 -0.74 -8.58 5.36
N ALA A 256 -0.22 -8.67 6.58
CA ALA A 256 0.13 -9.96 7.21
C ALA A 256 -1.06 -10.91 7.35
N LEU A 257 -2.29 -10.38 7.37
CA LEU A 257 -3.52 -11.16 7.56
C LEU A 257 -4.31 -11.37 6.27
N GLU A 258 -3.94 -10.76 5.14
CA GLU A 258 -4.72 -10.83 3.90
C GLU A 258 -4.98 -12.26 3.41
N ASN A 259 -4.05 -13.19 3.66
CA ASN A 259 -4.18 -14.59 3.26
C ASN A 259 -4.72 -15.50 4.39
N THR A 260 -5.11 -14.95 5.54
CA THR A 260 -5.77 -15.74 6.58
C THR A 260 -7.22 -16.03 6.20
N PRO A 261 -7.75 -17.22 6.51
CA PRO A 261 -9.15 -17.52 6.25
C PRO A 261 -10.05 -16.66 7.13
N LEU A 262 -11.22 -16.29 6.64
CA LEU A 262 -12.26 -15.68 7.46
C LEU A 262 -12.93 -16.78 8.29
N PRO A 263 -13.16 -16.56 9.61
CA PRO A 263 -13.99 -17.45 10.42
C PRO A 263 -15.41 -17.55 9.87
N GLU A 264 -16.12 -18.60 10.26
CA GLU A 264 -17.54 -18.78 10.01
C GLU A 264 -18.36 -18.57 11.28
N SER A 265 -19.43 -17.80 11.15
CA SER A 265 -20.49 -17.74 12.17
C SER A 265 -21.29 -19.03 12.18
N ASP A 266 -21.66 -19.47 13.38
CA ASP A 266 -22.59 -20.60 13.55
C ASP A 266 -24.04 -20.09 13.62
N PRO A 267 -24.87 -20.31 12.56
CA PRO A 267 -26.29 -19.93 12.59
C PRO A 267 -27.08 -20.55 13.73
N HIS A 268 -26.54 -21.60 14.35
CA HIS A 268 -27.18 -22.33 15.46
C HIS A 268 -26.64 -21.93 16.83
N ALA A 269 -25.57 -21.13 16.92
CA ALA A 269 -24.98 -20.71 18.19
C ALA A 269 -25.97 -19.98 19.11
N ALA A 270 -26.92 -19.23 18.53
CA ALA A 270 -27.98 -18.56 19.29
C ALA A 270 -28.97 -19.51 19.96
N HIS A 271 -29.01 -20.79 19.59
CA HIS A 271 -29.97 -21.80 20.14
C HIS A 271 -29.42 -22.62 21.30
N ASN A 272 -28.12 -22.56 21.59
CA ASN A 272 -27.51 -23.31 22.70
C ASN A 272 -27.77 -22.72 24.09
N GLY A 273 -28.57 -21.65 24.18
CA GLY A 273 -28.92 -20.92 25.42
C GLY A 273 -30.40 -20.95 25.81
N GLY A 274 -31.18 -22.04 25.54
CA GLY A 274 -32.56 -22.17 26.05
C GLY A 274 -33.65 -21.85 24.99
N ALA A 275 -34.63 -22.72 24.92
CA ALA A 275 -35.70 -22.80 23.92
C ALA A 275 -36.42 -21.45 23.66
N ALA A 276 -36.26 -20.94 22.45
CA ALA A 276 -37.18 -19.97 21.85
C ALA A 276 -37.69 -20.53 20.50
N PRO A 277 -38.97 -20.29 20.13
CA PRO A 277 -39.57 -20.88 18.96
C PRO A 277 -38.93 -20.39 17.66
N ALA A 278 -38.81 -21.26 16.68
CA ALA A 278 -38.25 -21.06 15.38
C ALA A 278 -38.90 -19.83 14.65
N SER A 279 -38.24 -18.69 14.71
CA SER A 279 -38.45 -17.59 13.81
C SER A 279 -37.51 -17.80 12.62
N THR A 280 -38.01 -17.65 11.41
CA THR A 280 -37.33 -17.94 10.14
C THR A 280 -36.19 -16.97 9.79
N ALA A 281 -35.77 -16.09 10.70
CA ALA A 281 -34.57 -15.25 10.60
C ALA A 281 -33.91 -15.19 12.00
N ASN A 282 -32.71 -15.76 12.14
CA ASN A 282 -31.90 -15.57 13.33
C ASN A 282 -31.55 -14.08 13.44
N PRO A 283 -31.88 -13.38 14.56
CA PRO A 283 -31.52 -11.98 14.72
C PRO A 283 -30.01 -11.85 14.75
N THR A 284 -29.47 -11.03 13.88
CA THR A 284 -28.06 -10.65 13.92
C THR A 284 -27.84 -9.63 15.05
N VAL A 285 -26.65 -9.60 15.62
CA VAL A 285 -26.27 -8.56 16.60
C VAL A 285 -26.29 -7.18 15.92
N GLY A 286 -26.69 -6.15 16.67
CA GLY A 286 -26.72 -4.78 16.19
C GLY A 286 -25.31 -4.23 15.93
N LEU A 287 -25.22 -3.24 15.06
CA LEU A 287 -23.95 -2.58 14.74
C LEU A 287 -23.36 -1.90 15.98
N GLN A 288 -24.23 -1.31 16.85
CA GLN A 288 -23.77 -0.69 18.11
C GLN A 288 -23.09 -1.72 19.01
N GLN A 289 -23.62 -2.92 19.13
CA GLN A 289 -23.00 -3.96 19.93
C GLN A 289 -21.60 -4.33 19.39
N VAL A 290 -21.40 -4.33 18.08
CA VAL A 290 -20.07 -4.56 17.47
C VAL A 290 -19.12 -3.41 17.77
N VAL A 291 -19.61 -2.17 17.80
CA VAL A 291 -18.85 -0.98 18.25
C VAL A 291 -18.45 -1.08 19.72
N ASP A 292 -19.37 -1.54 20.57
CA ASP A 292 -19.11 -1.71 22.00
C ASP A 292 -18.04 -2.81 22.23
N ILE A 293 -18.11 -3.93 21.51
CA ILE A 293 -17.07 -4.97 21.53
C ILE A 293 -15.70 -4.39 21.12
N ALA A 294 -15.64 -3.55 20.10
CA ALA A 294 -14.38 -2.90 19.70
C ALA A 294 -13.81 -2.04 20.84
N SER A 295 -14.67 -1.27 21.51
CA SER A 295 -14.30 -0.43 22.65
C SER A 295 -13.83 -1.25 23.84
N GLU A 296 -14.60 -2.27 24.24
CA GLU A 296 -14.28 -3.18 25.35
C GLU A 296 -12.96 -3.93 25.14
N ARG A 297 -12.65 -4.26 23.87
CA ARG A 297 -11.40 -4.90 23.48
C ARG A 297 -10.25 -3.92 23.25
N GLY A 298 -10.46 -2.61 23.50
CA GLY A 298 -9.43 -1.58 23.36
C GLY A 298 -8.89 -1.46 21.95
N VAL A 299 -9.75 -1.59 20.93
CA VAL A 299 -9.36 -1.37 19.53
C VAL A 299 -9.06 0.12 19.33
N HIS A 300 -7.92 0.44 18.71
CA HIS A 300 -7.49 1.81 18.47
C HIS A 300 -8.50 2.55 17.56
N PRO A 301 -8.83 3.83 17.82
CA PRO A 301 -9.67 4.63 16.94
C PRO A 301 -9.19 4.63 15.48
N GLY A 302 -10.11 4.79 14.54
CA GLY A 302 -9.83 4.70 13.12
C GLY A 302 -10.05 3.30 12.53
N TYR A 303 -10.58 2.38 13.33
CA TYR A 303 -11.00 1.06 12.84
C TYR A 303 -12.20 1.13 11.89
N SER A 304 -12.40 0.07 11.17
CA SER A 304 -13.61 -0.16 10.37
C SER A 304 -14.27 -1.46 10.75
N ILE A 305 -15.58 -1.54 10.56
CA ILE A 305 -16.39 -2.75 10.73
C ILE A 305 -16.88 -3.17 9.35
N SER A 306 -16.42 -4.32 8.87
CA SER A 306 -16.95 -4.95 7.67
C SER A 306 -18.16 -5.80 8.02
N PHE A 307 -19.24 -5.68 7.25
CA PHE A 307 -20.47 -6.42 7.46
C PHE A 307 -20.37 -7.86 6.92
N PRO A 308 -21.03 -8.85 7.54
CA PRO A 308 -21.18 -10.17 6.96
C PRO A 308 -21.97 -10.09 5.65
N THR A 309 -21.55 -10.85 4.65
CA THR A 309 -22.19 -10.88 3.32
C THR A 309 -22.90 -12.20 3.03
N THR A 310 -22.80 -13.17 3.92
CA THR A 310 -23.40 -14.51 3.83
C THR A 310 -23.97 -14.91 5.18
N PRO A 311 -24.88 -15.90 5.25
CA PRO A 311 -25.40 -16.41 6.53
C PRO A 311 -24.31 -16.96 7.46
N SER A 312 -23.22 -17.50 6.94
CA SER A 312 -22.05 -17.93 7.74
C SER A 312 -20.98 -16.86 7.86
N GLY A 313 -21.21 -15.64 7.36
CA GLY A 313 -20.25 -14.55 7.44
C GLY A 313 -20.08 -14.03 8.86
N VAL A 314 -19.02 -13.24 9.06
CA VAL A 314 -18.69 -12.61 10.35
C VAL A 314 -18.62 -11.09 10.19
N TYR A 315 -18.86 -10.36 11.29
CA TYR A 315 -18.36 -8.99 11.36
C TYR A 315 -16.85 -9.02 11.52
N THR A 316 -16.17 -8.15 10.81
CA THR A 316 -14.73 -7.97 11.00
C THR A 316 -14.44 -6.54 11.40
N ILE A 317 -13.96 -6.36 12.63
CA ILE A 317 -13.42 -5.10 13.14
C ILE A 317 -11.95 -5.09 12.78
N SER A 318 -11.48 -4.10 12.06
CA SER A 318 -10.08 -4.05 11.65
C SER A 318 -9.55 -2.61 11.63
N VAL A 319 -8.37 -2.41 12.20
CA VAL A 319 -7.60 -1.18 12.10
C VAL A 319 -6.24 -1.48 11.46
N PHE A 320 -5.92 -0.71 10.44
CA PHE A 320 -4.61 -0.66 9.81
C PHE A 320 -3.99 0.69 10.21
N ALA A 321 -3.35 0.68 11.37
CA ALA A 321 -2.90 1.88 12.06
C ALA A 321 -1.64 2.47 11.41
N ASP A 322 -1.38 3.75 11.67
CA ASP A 322 -0.12 4.40 11.26
C ASP A 322 1.09 3.82 12.01
N ASP A 323 0.90 3.39 13.25
CA ASP A 323 1.84 2.56 14.02
C ASP A 323 1.31 1.12 14.05
N PRO A 324 1.97 0.14 13.42
CA PRO A 324 1.47 -1.22 13.32
C PRO A 324 1.35 -1.93 14.68
N ARG A 325 1.94 -1.38 15.74
CA ARG A 325 1.74 -1.88 17.11
C ARG A 325 0.31 -1.70 17.60
N ASN A 326 -0.46 -0.83 16.96
CA ASN A 326 -1.89 -0.60 17.21
C ASN A 326 -2.80 -1.40 16.27
N ASP A 327 -2.24 -2.22 15.38
CA ASP A 327 -3.03 -3.06 14.50
C ASP A 327 -3.87 -4.05 15.31
N ALA A 328 -5.10 -4.20 14.86
CA ALA A 328 -6.05 -5.17 15.42
C ALA A 328 -6.97 -5.69 14.32
N THR A 329 -7.25 -6.98 14.36
CA THR A 329 -8.29 -7.59 13.53
C THR A 329 -9.08 -8.57 14.38
N LEU A 330 -10.36 -8.25 14.60
CA LEU A 330 -11.28 -9.09 15.38
C LEU A 330 -12.37 -9.60 14.44
N HIS A 331 -12.68 -10.88 14.57
CA HIS A 331 -13.80 -11.50 13.88
C HIS A 331 -14.88 -11.82 14.91
N VAL A 332 -16.09 -11.33 14.67
CA VAL A 332 -17.22 -11.41 15.59
C VAL A 332 -18.35 -12.19 14.93
N ASP A 333 -18.85 -13.20 15.62
CA ASP A 333 -20.00 -13.98 15.19
C ASP A 333 -21.23 -13.09 15.05
N GLN A 334 -21.90 -13.16 13.88
CA GLN A 334 -22.99 -12.23 13.56
C GLN A 334 -24.28 -12.49 14.36
N TYR A 335 -24.41 -13.66 14.99
CA TYR A 335 -25.62 -14.06 15.71
C TYR A 335 -25.45 -13.92 17.22
N SER A 336 -24.34 -14.42 17.78
CA SER A 336 -24.08 -14.41 19.21
C SER A 336 -23.30 -13.19 19.70
N GLY A 337 -22.59 -12.48 18.81
CA GLY A 337 -21.64 -11.43 19.20
C GLY A 337 -20.35 -11.98 19.81
N ALA A 338 -20.13 -13.28 19.81
CA ALA A 338 -18.90 -13.87 20.31
C ALA A 338 -17.71 -13.47 19.46
N VAL A 339 -16.59 -13.10 20.10
CA VAL A 339 -15.33 -12.84 19.40
C VAL A 339 -14.68 -14.18 19.09
N LEU A 340 -14.67 -14.55 17.81
CA LEU A 340 -14.14 -15.82 17.31
C LEU A 340 -12.62 -15.78 17.19
N ALA A 341 -12.06 -14.62 16.81
CA ALA A 341 -10.62 -14.40 16.75
C ALA A 341 -10.32 -12.94 17.05
N ASP A 342 -9.22 -12.69 17.78
CA ASP A 342 -8.70 -11.37 18.12
C ASP A 342 -7.20 -11.37 17.85
N VAL A 343 -6.77 -10.82 16.72
CA VAL A 343 -5.40 -10.85 16.25
C VAL A 343 -4.78 -9.48 16.43
N ARG A 344 -3.66 -9.44 17.12
CA ARG A 344 -2.92 -8.21 17.48
C ARG A 344 -1.47 -8.27 17.00
N TRP A 345 -0.81 -7.14 17.01
CA TRP A 345 0.64 -7.06 16.73
C TRP A 345 1.46 -8.08 17.53
N ALA A 346 1.08 -8.35 18.78
CA ALA A 346 1.78 -9.31 19.65
C ALA A 346 1.75 -10.75 19.09
N ASP A 347 0.75 -11.07 18.28
CA ASP A 347 0.56 -12.39 17.69
C ASP A 347 1.35 -12.56 16.37
N TYR A 348 1.87 -11.47 15.83
CA TYR A 348 2.64 -11.50 14.60
C TYR A 348 4.04 -12.09 14.82
N GLY A 349 4.45 -13.00 13.95
CA GLY A 349 5.84 -13.47 13.88
C GLY A 349 6.81 -12.38 13.44
N LEU A 350 8.10 -12.56 13.67
CA LEU A 350 9.14 -11.56 13.35
C LEU A 350 9.09 -11.07 11.89
N ALA A 351 8.82 -11.97 10.97
CA ALA A 351 8.75 -11.63 9.56
C ALA A 351 7.53 -10.77 9.23
N ALA A 352 6.35 -11.10 9.75
CA ALA A 352 5.15 -10.31 9.59
C ALA A 352 5.33 -8.90 10.19
N ARG A 353 5.93 -8.80 11.39
CA ARG A 353 6.28 -7.52 12.01
C ARG A 353 7.26 -6.70 11.14
N ALA A 354 8.26 -7.35 10.54
CA ALA A 354 9.22 -6.69 9.67
C ALA A 354 8.55 -6.14 8.40
N VAL A 355 7.63 -6.91 7.80
CA VAL A 355 6.88 -6.48 6.61
C VAL A 355 5.94 -5.33 6.95
N GLU A 356 5.10 -5.44 8.00
CA GLU A 356 4.19 -4.35 8.40
C GLU A 356 4.96 -3.08 8.75
N SER A 357 6.06 -3.19 9.50
CA SER A 357 6.93 -2.04 9.77
C SER A 357 7.51 -1.45 8.47
N GLY A 358 7.94 -2.31 7.55
CA GLY A 358 8.45 -1.89 6.24
C GLY A 358 7.41 -1.15 5.42
N VAL A 359 6.17 -1.61 5.46
CA VAL A 359 5.03 -0.97 4.80
C VAL A 359 4.76 0.43 5.38
N MET A 360 4.70 0.57 6.71
CA MET A 360 4.48 1.86 7.36
C MET A 360 5.64 2.83 7.15
N LEU A 361 6.88 2.31 7.11
CA LEU A 361 8.06 3.08 6.75
C LEU A 361 8.02 3.54 5.29
N HIS A 362 7.59 2.69 4.36
CA HIS A 362 7.42 3.04 2.95
C HIS A 362 6.37 4.15 2.76
N GLN A 363 5.26 4.07 3.50
CA GLN A 363 4.16 5.03 3.40
C GLN A 363 4.39 6.34 4.16
N GLY A 364 5.50 6.46 4.92
CA GLY A 364 5.80 7.67 5.67
C GLY A 364 4.89 7.92 6.89
N LYS A 365 4.25 6.86 7.43
CA LYS A 365 3.22 7.00 8.46
C LYS A 365 3.76 6.95 9.89
N LEU A 366 4.72 6.05 10.15
CA LEU A 366 5.10 5.60 11.49
C LEU A 366 5.49 6.73 12.48
N TYR A 367 6.05 7.84 12.01
CA TYR A 367 6.52 8.94 12.87
C TYR A 367 5.87 10.30 12.49
N GLY A 368 4.69 10.29 11.89
CA GLY A 368 3.93 11.48 11.53
C GLY A 368 4.66 12.41 10.53
N LEU A 369 4.49 13.72 10.67
CA LEU A 369 4.99 14.71 9.72
C LEU A 369 6.52 14.64 9.45
N PRO A 370 7.42 14.45 10.45
CA PRO A 370 8.84 14.28 10.17
C PRO A 370 9.14 13.12 9.22
N HIS A 371 8.41 12.02 9.35
CA HIS A 371 8.56 10.87 8.47
C HIS A 371 7.99 11.16 7.06
N GLN A 372 6.84 11.82 6.96
CA GLN A 372 6.31 12.26 5.67
C GLN A 372 7.32 13.15 4.93
N LEU A 373 7.95 14.11 5.61
CA LEU A 373 8.96 14.98 5.01
C LEU A 373 10.23 14.20 4.60
N PHE A 374 10.62 13.20 5.37
CA PHE A 374 11.73 12.31 4.99
C PHE A 374 11.41 11.53 3.71
N ILE A 375 10.23 10.89 3.61
CA ILE A 375 9.81 10.16 2.41
C ILE A 375 9.62 11.13 1.22
N LEU A 376 9.11 12.33 1.44
CA LEU A 376 9.09 13.38 0.40
C LEU A 376 10.49 13.65 -0.14
N ALA A 377 11.49 13.81 0.74
CA ALA A 377 12.88 14.02 0.33
C ALA A 377 13.42 12.82 -0.48
N VAL A 378 13.07 11.58 -0.10
CA VAL A 378 13.41 10.37 -0.86
C VAL A 378 12.78 10.41 -2.26
N CYS A 379 11.49 10.74 -2.38
CA CYS A 379 10.81 10.86 -3.66
C CYS A 379 11.45 11.94 -4.55
N LEU A 380 11.76 13.11 -3.98
CA LEU A 380 12.44 14.19 -4.71
C LEU A 380 13.85 13.79 -5.17
N MET A 381 14.57 13.02 -4.37
CA MET A 381 15.89 12.49 -4.73
C MET A 381 15.79 11.48 -5.87
N ILE A 382 14.79 10.59 -5.87
CA ILE A 382 14.52 9.65 -6.98
C ILE A 382 14.15 10.42 -8.25
N LEU A 383 13.31 11.45 -8.14
CA LEU A 383 12.97 12.33 -9.28
C LEU A 383 14.21 13.03 -9.84
N LEU A 384 15.06 13.62 -8.97
CA LEU A 384 16.29 14.27 -9.37
C LEU A 384 17.25 13.29 -10.06
N SER A 385 17.42 12.09 -9.52
CA SER A 385 18.23 11.03 -10.13
C SER A 385 17.68 10.62 -11.49
N SER A 386 16.37 10.44 -11.63
CA SER A 386 15.72 10.05 -12.88
C SER A 386 15.85 11.15 -13.93
N VAL A 387 15.53 12.40 -13.61
CA VAL A 387 15.62 13.55 -14.51
C VAL A 387 17.07 13.80 -14.93
N SER A 388 18.01 13.76 -13.98
CA SER A 388 19.44 13.97 -14.30
C SER A 388 19.98 12.86 -15.21
N GLY A 389 19.58 11.61 -15.02
CA GLY A 389 19.89 10.49 -15.90
C GLY A 389 19.37 10.73 -17.33
N LEU A 390 18.11 11.17 -17.46
CA LEU A 390 17.47 11.49 -18.73
C LEU A 390 18.19 12.66 -19.44
N VAL A 391 18.51 13.73 -18.71
CA VAL A 391 19.23 14.89 -19.26
C VAL A 391 20.63 14.49 -19.72
N MET A 392 21.35 13.66 -18.96
CA MET A 392 22.67 13.16 -19.38
C MET A 392 22.57 12.32 -20.66
N TRP A 393 21.59 11.45 -20.76
CA TRP A 393 21.33 10.68 -21.95
C TRP A 393 21.04 11.60 -23.14
N TRP A 394 20.12 12.56 -22.98
CA TRP A 394 19.75 13.50 -24.04
C TRP A 394 20.96 14.30 -24.56
N LYS A 395 21.79 14.82 -23.65
CA LYS A 395 22.99 15.61 -24.01
C LYS A 395 24.12 14.76 -24.62
N ARG A 396 24.10 13.43 -24.46
CA ARG A 396 25.13 12.53 -24.99
C ARG A 396 24.76 11.91 -26.31
N ARG A 397 23.49 11.71 -26.58
CA ARG A 397 23.05 11.03 -27.79
C ARG A 397 23.54 11.74 -29.06
N PRO A 398 24.08 11.02 -30.05
CA PRO A 398 24.33 11.58 -31.36
C PRO A 398 23.02 12.00 -32.04
N SER A 399 23.08 13.02 -32.92
CA SER A 399 21.94 13.39 -33.72
C SER A 399 21.41 12.18 -34.52
N GLY A 400 20.10 11.94 -34.46
CA GLY A 400 19.45 10.84 -35.19
C GLY A 400 19.63 9.43 -34.60
N SER A 401 20.27 9.28 -33.43
CA SER A 401 20.44 7.96 -32.79
C SER A 401 20.04 7.95 -31.31
N LEU A 402 19.72 6.77 -30.75
CA LEU A 402 19.46 6.57 -29.34
C LEU A 402 20.72 6.68 -28.47
N GLY A 403 21.93 6.77 -29.07
CA GLY A 403 23.19 6.84 -28.33
C GLY A 403 23.45 5.58 -27.49
N VAL A 404 23.02 4.42 -27.97
CA VAL A 404 23.21 3.14 -27.29
C VAL A 404 24.71 2.84 -27.16
N PRO A 405 25.17 2.37 -25.99
CA PRO A 405 26.56 1.94 -25.83
C PRO A 405 26.94 0.84 -26.85
N PRO A 406 28.07 0.92 -27.54
CA PRO A 406 28.42 -0.02 -28.62
C PRO A 406 28.52 -1.45 -28.09
N LEU A 407 28.01 -2.43 -28.88
CA LEU A 407 28.21 -3.84 -28.67
C LEU A 407 29.65 -4.16 -29.04
N ARG A 408 30.44 -4.73 -28.11
CA ARG A 408 31.66 -5.42 -28.42
C ARG A 408 31.32 -6.89 -28.59
N HIS A 409 31.66 -7.48 -29.76
CA HIS A 409 31.20 -8.79 -30.20
C HIS A 409 31.74 -10.01 -29.42
N ASP A 410 32.53 -9.81 -28.36
CA ASP A 410 33.32 -10.86 -27.71
C ASP A 410 32.71 -11.37 -26.39
N LEU A 411 31.46 -11.05 -26.08
CA LEU A 411 30.81 -11.59 -24.88
C LEU A 411 30.18 -12.96 -25.18
N PRO A 412 30.51 -14.01 -24.44
CA PRO A 412 29.88 -15.31 -24.61
C PRO A 412 28.35 -15.17 -24.32
N ARG A 413 27.55 -15.74 -25.24
CA ARG A 413 26.07 -15.63 -25.24
C ARG A 413 25.42 -16.05 -23.91
N TRP A 414 26.05 -17.00 -23.19
CA TRP A 414 25.53 -17.44 -21.88
C TRP A 414 25.54 -16.33 -20.79
N LYS A 415 26.54 -15.42 -20.83
CA LYS A 415 26.60 -14.28 -19.90
C LYS A 415 25.48 -13.26 -20.16
N VAL A 416 25.01 -13.15 -21.40
CA VAL A 416 23.85 -12.34 -21.76
C VAL A 416 22.56 -12.99 -21.26
N GLY A 417 22.45 -14.34 -21.40
CA GLY A 417 21.30 -15.10 -20.88
C GLY A 417 21.18 -15.03 -19.37
N VAL A 418 22.27 -15.15 -18.61
CA VAL A 418 22.28 -15.00 -17.15
C VAL A 418 21.86 -13.59 -16.73
N ALA A 419 22.29 -12.55 -17.46
CA ALA A 419 21.90 -11.17 -17.17
C ALA A 419 20.40 -10.91 -17.39
N ILE A 420 19.82 -11.54 -18.43
CA ILE A 420 18.37 -11.47 -18.69
C ILE A 420 17.61 -12.21 -17.59
N MET A 421 18.09 -13.38 -17.15
CA MET A 421 17.44 -14.17 -16.08
C MET A 421 17.52 -13.50 -14.69
N ILE A 422 18.57 -12.71 -14.42
CA ILE A 422 18.67 -11.92 -13.16
C ILE A 422 17.78 -10.69 -13.21
N GLY A 423 17.41 -10.22 -14.41
CA GLY A 423 16.51 -9.07 -14.60
C GLY A 423 15.02 -9.44 -14.70
N LEU A 424 14.72 -10.72 -14.78
CA LEU A 424 13.37 -11.30 -14.70
C LEU A 424 13.11 -11.82 -13.29
#